data_3cbe07be12655fbe3def5fdd1727b8a4
#
_entry.id   3cbe07be12655fbe3def5fdd1727b8a4
#
_cell.length_a   1.000
_cell.length_b   1.000
_cell.length_c   1.000
_cell.angle_alpha   90.00
_cell.angle_beta   90.00
_cell.angle_gamma   90.00
#
_symmetry.space_group_name_H-M   'P 1'
#
loop_
_entity.id
_entity.type
_entity.pdbx_description
1 polymer ?
#
loop_
_entity_poly.entity_id
_entity_poly.type
_entity_poly.pdbx_seq_one_letter_code
_entity_poly.pdbx_strand_id
1 'polypeptide(L)'
;MQIKNVIGDNSPEVFEKLQGGTLINVQVEEVVTEDEVVKYSYKQLFTTETNEEKLEKIKTAMLVKIYQDYLEDTDHKFYGDYELKVDEDLEIVRTKRSEARAFVKANKEEV
;
A
#
# COMPACT_ATOMS: atom_id res chain seq x y z
N MET A 1 -0.10 -13.11 -5.58
CA MET A 1 -0.92 -12.04 -4.98
C MET A 1 -1.10 -10.93 -6.00
N GLN A 2 -2.32 -10.64 -6.37
CA GLN A 2 -2.61 -9.61 -7.38
C GLN A 2 -3.19 -8.36 -6.73
N ILE A 3 -2.31 -7.44 -6.41
CA ILE A 3 -2.67 -6.17 -5.78
C ILE A 3 -2.91 -5.15 -6.89
N LYS A 4 -4.08 -4.50 -6.85
CA LYS A 4 -4.47 -3.49 -7.85
C LYS A 4 -4.49 -2.10 -7.23
N ASN A 5 -4.15 -1.11 -8.03
CA ASN A 5 -4.33 0.29 -7.66
C ASN A 5 -5.73 0.73 -8.11
N VAL A 6 -6.51 1.28 -7.19
CA VAL A 6 -7.90 1.69 -7.46
C VAL A 6 -8.06 3.15 -7.09
N ILE A 7 -8.86 3.87 -7.88
CA ILE A 7 -9.29 5.23 -7.55
C ILE A 7 -10.81 5.22 -7.57
N GLY A 8 -11.42 5.63 -6.46
CA GLY A 8 -12.86 5.66 -6.30
C GLY A 8 -13.36 6.97 -5.72
N ASP A 9 -14.67 7.17 -5.79
CA ASP A 9 -15.31 8.38 -5.29
C ASP A 9 -15.52 8.38 -3.78
N ASN A 10 -15.48 7.21 -3.16
CA ASN A 10 -15.72 7.04 -1.72
C ASN A 10 -14.54 6.32 -1.07
N SER A 11 -14.31 6.63 0.21
CA SER A 11 -13.33 5.90 1.00
C SER A 11 -13.81 4.46 1.22
N PRO A 12 -13.01 3.45 0.85
CA PRO A 12 -13.42 2.06 1.00
C PRO A 12 -13.29 1.57 2.44
N GLU A 13 -14.05 0.54 2.78
CA GLU A 13 -13.83 -0.22 4.02
C GLU A 13 -12.59 -1.11 3.84
N VAL A 14 -11.93 -1.41 4.96
CA VAL A 14 -10.75 -2.30 4.93
C VAL A 14 -11.12 -3.67 4.36
N PHE A 15 -12.22 -4.23 4.82
CA PHE A 15 -12.74 -5.50 4.31
C PHE A 15 -14.16 -5.28 3.76
N GLU A 16 -14.33 -5.47 2.46
CA GLU A 16 -15.62 -5.41 1.80
C GLU A 16 -16.06 -6.82 1.43
N LYS A 17 -17.18 -7.26 2.01
CA LYS A 17 -17.71 -8.59 1.73
C LYS A 17 -18.44 -8.58 0.39
N LEU A 18 -18.07 -9.53 -0.46
CA LEU A 18 -18.72 -9.75 -1.75
C LEU A 18 -19.27 -11.16 -1.83
N GLN A 19 -20.11 -11.41 -2.83
CA GLN A 19 -20.50 -12.76 -3.16
C GLN A 19 -19.25 -13.51 -3.64
N GLY A 20 -18.91 -14.57 -2.93
CA GLY A 20 -17.76 -15.42 -3.28
C GLY A 20 -16.41 -14.99 -2.69
N GLY A 21 -16.35 -13.93 -1.88
CA GLY A 21 -15.08 -13.56 -1.27
C GLY A 21 -15.08 -12.20 -0.59
N THR A 22 -13.90 -11.64 -0.44
CA THR A 22 -13.68 -10.37 0.26
C THR A 22 -12.67 -9.51 -0.52
N LEU A 23 -12.95 -8.21 -0.59
CA LEU A 23 -11.97 -7.22 -1.05
C LEU A 23 -11.25 -6.65 0.16
N ILE A 24 -9.93 -6.60 0.09
CA ILE A 24 -9.08 -5.98 1.12
C ILE A 24 -8.54 -4.69 0.55
N ASN A 25 -8.83 -3.57 1.22
CA ASN A 25 -8.44 -2.23 0.78
C ASN A 25 -7.48 -1.61 1.81
N VAL A 26 -6.30 -1.21 1.38
CA VAL A 26 -5.27 -0.65 2.26
C VAL A 26 -4.65 0.61 1.65
N GLN A 27 -3.96 1.37 2.48
CA GLN A 27 -3.25 2.60 2.10
C GLN A 27 -4.15 3.58 1.37
N VAL A 28 -5.29 3.89 1.97
CA VAL A 28 -6.25 4.85 1.43
C VAL A 28 -5.71 6.27 1.57
N GLU A 29 -5.65 6.99 0.45
CA GLU A 29 -5.20 8.38 0.42
C GLU A 29 -6.22 9.23 -0.31
N GLU A 30 -6.44 10.46 0.19
CA GLU A 30 -7.26 11.43 -0.52
C GLU A 30 -6.45 12.02 -1.68
N VAL A 31 -7.08 12.10 -2.84
CA VAL A 31 -6.51 12.71 -4.03
C VAL A 31 -7.47 13.80 -4.50
N VAL A 32 -6.97 15.01 -4.68
CA VAL A 32 -7.77 16.11 -5.23
C VAL A 32 -7.45 16.22 -6.72
N THR A 33 -8.48 16.09 -7.56
CA THR A 33 -8.33 16.20 -9.00
C THR A 33 -8.24 17.67 -9.43
N GLU A 34 -7.92 17.91 -10.71
CA GLU A 34 -7.87 19.26 -11.28
C GLU A 34 -9.20 20.00 -11.15
N ASP A 35 -10.30 19.28 -11.13
CA ASP A 35 -11.65 19.85 -10.98
C ASP A 35 -12.05 20.08 -9.52
N GLU A 36 -11.10 20.01 -8.59
CA GLU A 36 -11.31 20.11 -7.14
C GLU A 36 -12.24 19.04 -6.57
N VAL A 37 -12.36 17.90 -7.24
CA VAL A 37 -13.13 16.75 -6.76
C VAL A 37 -12.23 15.87 -5.91
N VAL A 38 -12.70 15.53 -4.71
CA VAL A 38 -11.98 14.62 -3.81
C VAL A 38 -12.26 13.19 -4.23
N LYS A 39 -11.20 12.44 -4.47
CA LYS A 39 -11.25 11.01 -4.74
C LYS A 39 -10.33 10.27 -3.78
N TYR A 40 -10.45 8.96 -3.74
CA TYR A 40 -9.63 8.12 -2.86
C TYR A 40 -8.84 7.13 -3.70
N SER A 41 -7.52 7.13 -3.47
CA SER A 41 -6.61 6.15 -4.09
C SER A 41 -6.26 5.12 -3.04
N TYR A 42 -6.33 3.85 -3.41
CA TYR A 42 -6.02 2.76 -2.47
C TYR A 42 -5.57 1.52 -3.23
N LYS A 43 -5.00 0.59 -2.48
CA LYS A 43 -4.56 -0.70 -3.02
C LYS A 43 -5.56 -1.76 -2.60
N GLN A 44 -5.95 -2.62 -3.55
CA GLN A 44 -7.03 -3.59 -3.36
C GLN A 44 -6.57 -4.99 -3.75
N LEU A 45 -6.98 -5.96 -2.95
CA LEU A 45 -6.75 -7.37 -3.22
C LEU A 45 -8.07 -8.13 -3.05
N PHE A 46 -8.43 -8.97 -4.04
CA PHE A 46 -9.55 -9.89 -3.90
C PHE A 46 -9.05 -11.25 -3.39
N THR A 47 -9.76 -11.81 -2.43
CA THR A 47 -9.52 -13.15 -1.92
C THR A 47 -10.85 -13.88 -1.71
N THR A 48 -10.85 -15.20 -1.87
CA THR A 48 -12.00 -16.02 -1.57
C THR A 48 -12.18 -16.28 -0.08
N GLU A 49 -11.22 -15.87 0.74
CA GLU A 49 -11.25 -16.04 2.20
C GLU A 49 -12.33 -15.16 2.84
N THR A 50 -13.03 -15.69 3.82
CA THR A 50 -14.08 -14.98 4.57
C THR A 50 -13.84 -14.98 6.08
N ASN A 51 -12.89 -15.75 6.58
CA ASN A 51 -12.56 -15.80 8.01
C ASN A 51 -11.76 -14.56 8.41
N GLU A 52 -12.22 -13.84 9.43
CA GLU A 52 -11.60 -12.58 9.86
C GLU A 52 -10.13 -12.71 10.28
N GLU A 53 -9.79 -13.77 11.01
CA GLU A 53 -8.39 -13.99 11.43
C GLU A 53 -7.48 -14.23 10.23
N LYS A 54 -7.95 -14.98 9.25
CA LYS A 54 -7.21 -15.24 8.02
C LYS A 54 -7.12 -13.99 7.16
N LEU A 55 -8.19 -13.19 7.11
CA LEU A 55 -8.20 -11.91 6.38
C LEU A 55 -7.17 -10.95 6.96
N GLU A 56 -7.04 -10.87 8.27
CA GLU A 56 -6.00 -10.04 8.90
C GLU A 56 -4.59 -10.49 8.50
N LYS A 57 -4.34 -11.79 8.42
CA LYS A 57 -3.06 -12.32 7.97
C LYS A 57 -2.80 -11.99 6.50
N ILE A 58 -3.82 -12.10 5.65
CA ILE A 58 -3.70 -11.75 4.24
C ILE A 58 -3.44 -10.26 4.08
N LYS A 59 -4.11 -9.42 4.86
CA LYS A 59 -3.87 -7.98 4.86
C LYS A 59 -2.42 -7.65 5.23
N THR A 60 -1.89 -8.30 6.26
CA THR A 60 -0.49 -8.12 6.68
C THR A 60 0.47 -8.54 5.57
N ALA A 61 0.24 -9.70 4.94
CA ALA A 61 1.06 -10.16 3.83
C ALA A 61 1.01 -9.19 2.64
N MET A 62 -0.17 -8.66 2.35
CA MET A 62 -0.37 -7.65 1.31
C MET A 62 0.45 -6.38 1.60
N LEU A 63 0.39 -5.87 2.83
CA LEU A 63 1.16 -4.70 3.23
C LEU A 63 2.67 -4.95 3.18
N VAL A 64 3.13 -6.11 3.61
CA VAL A 64 4.54 -6.48 3.50
C VAL A 64 4.98 -6.44 2.04
N LYS A 65 4.19 -7.01 1.14
CA LYS A 65 4.49 -7.00 -0.30
C LYS A 65 4.55 -5.57 -0.85
N ILE A 66 3.61 -4.73 -0.48
CA ILE A 66 3.57 -3.33 -0.90
C ILE A 66 4.83 -2.59 -0.44
N TYR A 67 5.22 -2.76 0.83
CA TYR A 67 6.41 -2.11 1.36
C TYR A 67 7.70 -2.65 0.76
N GLN A 68 7.78 -3.95 0.50
CA GLN A 68 8.92 -4.56 -0.19
C GLN A 68 9.07 -4.00 -1.59
N ASP A 69 7.97 -3.91 -2.34
CA ASP A 69 7.98 -3.34 -3.69
C ASP A 69 8.40 -1.86 -3.65
N TYR A 70 7.93 -1.11 -2.65
CA TYR A 70 8.35 0.28 -2.46
C TYR A 70 9.85 0.38 -2.22
N LEU A 71 10.42 -0.49 -1.39
CA LEU A 71 11.85 -0.50 -1.12
C LEU A 71 12.66 -0.82 -2.38
N GLU A 72 12.23 -1.79 -3.18
CA GLU A 72 12.86 -2.12 -4.44
C GLU A 72 12.79 -0.96 -5.43
N ASP A 73 11.61 -0.37 -5.58
CA ASP A 73 11.40 0.75 -6.51
C ASP A 73 12.22 1.98 -6.15
N THR A 74 12.43 2.23 -4.85
CA THR A 74 13.15 3.42 -4.38
C THR A 74 14.63 3.19 -4.17
N ASP A 75 15.12 1.95 -4.11
CA ASP A 75 16.55 1.66 -4.02
C ASP A 75 17.33 2.32 -5.15
N HIS A 76 16.86 2.12 -6.36
CA HIS A 76 17.45 2.70 -7.55
C HIS A 76 17.43 4.24 -7.49
N LYS A 77 16.33 4.81 -7.04
CA LYS A 77 16.18 6.27 -6.90
C LYS A 77 17.05 6.86 -5.81
N PHE A 78 17.36 6.07 -4.79
CA PHE A 78 18.09 6.54 -3.61
C PHE A 78 19.60 6.38 -3.75
N TYR A 79 20.06 5.27 -4.37
CA TYR A 79 21.47 4.91 -4.46
C TYR A 79 22.03 4.93 -5.87
N GLY A 80 21.20 5.15 -6.89
CA GLY A 80 21.64 5.22 -8.28
C GLY A 80 21.82 6.65 -8.78
N ASP A 81 21.82 6.81 -10.09
CA ASP A 81 21.98 8.11 -10.75
C ASP A 81 20.73 8.97 -10.72
N TYR A 82 19.71 8.54 -10.01
CA TYR A 82 18.47 9.28 -9.92
C TYR A 82 18.62 10.46 -8.98
N GLU A 83 18.52 11.67 -9.53
CA GLU A 83 18.62 12.90 -8.74
C GLU A 83 17.28 13.26 -8.11
N LEU A 84 17.26 13.32 -6.79
CA LEU A 84 16.18 13.95 -6.06
C LEU A 84 16.48 15.44 -6.02
N LYS A 85 15.65 16.22 -6.67
CA LYS A 85 15.93 17.63 -6.97
C LYS A 85 15.88 18.57 -5.77
N VAL A 86 15.28 18.14 -4.66
CA VAL A 86 15.18 18.94 -3.43
C VAL A 86 15.35 18.06 -2.20
N ASP A 87 15.91 18.62 -1.14
CA ASP A 87 16.18 17.92 0.11
C ASP A 87 14.89 17.40 0.77
N GLU A 88 13.78 18.09 0.58
CA GLU A 88 12.48 17.66 1.12
C GLU A 88 12.03 16.33 0.53
N ASP A 89 12.21 16.14 -0.77
CA ASP A 89 11.87 14.87 -1.41
C ASP A 89 12.72 13.74 -0.88
N LEU A 90 14.00 14.02 -0.64
CA LEU A 90 14.94 13.05 -0.08
C LEU A 90 14.52 12.63 1.33
N GLU A 91 14.14 13.58 2.18
CA GLU A 91 13.68 13.28 3.53
C GLU A 91 12.39 12.47 3.55
N ILE A 92 11.44 12.80 2.68
CA ILE A 92 10.19 12.05 2.53
C ILE A 92 10.49 10.60 2.16
N VAL A 93 11.36 10.38 1.18
CA VAL A 93 11.75 9.04 0.75
C VAL A 93 12.46 8.30 1.89
N ARG A 94 13.37 8.94 2.60
CA ARG A 94 14.05 8.34 3.76
C ARG A 94 13.07 7.89 4.84
N THR A 95 12.12 8.74 5.18
CA THR A 95 11.11 8.43 6.19
C THR A 95 10.25 7.25 5.76
N LYS A 96 9.75 7.27 4.53
CA LYS A 96 8.92 6.18 4.00
C LYS A 96 9.70 4.87 3.92
N ARG A 97 10.96 4.92 3.52
CA ARG A 97 11.80 3.73 3.47
C ARG A 97 12.07 3.17 4.87
N SER A 98 12.31 4.04 5.84
CA SER A 98 12.51 3.63 7.23
C SER A 98 11.26 2.94 7.78
N GLU A 99 10.10 3.51 7.54
CA GLU A 99 8.82 2.92 7.94
C GLU A 99 8.58 1.57 7.25
N ALA A 100 8.88 1.49 5.95
CA ALA A 100 8.73 0.26 5.19
C ALA A 100 9.63 -0.86 5.72
N ARG A 101 10.89 -0.55 6.01
CA ARG A 101 11.83 -1.52 6.59
C ARG A 101 11.38 -2.01 7.96
N ALA A 102 10.92 -1.08 8.80
CA ALA A 102 10.43 -1.42 10.15
C ALA A 102 9.20 -2.33 10.05
N PHE A 103 8.28 -2.04 9.16
CA PHE A 103 7.08 -2.85 8.98
C PHE A 103 7.43 -4.25 8.47
N VAL A 104 8.27 -4.34 7.44
CA VAL A 104 8.69 -5.62 6.87
C VAL A 104 9.41 -6.46 7.91
N LYS A 105 10.31 -5.86 8.68
CA LYS A 105 11.05 -6.56 9.74
C LYS A 105 10.12 -7.08 10.83
N ALA A 106 9.16 -6.26 11.25
CA ALA A 106 8.23 -6.63 12.32
C ALA A 106 7.27 -7.76 11.91
N ASN A 107 6.97 -7.89 10.62
CA ASN A 107 5.96 -8.82 10.12
C ASN A 107 6.53 -9.95 9.26
N LYS A 108 7.84 -10.05 9.16
CA LYS A 108 8.51 -11.02 8.29
C LYS A 108 8.19 -12.47 8.63
N GLU A 109 8.03 -12.79 9.91
CA GLU A 109 7.75 -14.13 10.36
C GLU A 109 6.29 -14.54 10.20
N GLU A 110 5.40 -13.59 9.99
CA GLU A 110 3.96 -13.83 9.83
C GLU A 110 3.55 -14.09 8.38
N VAL A 111 4.47 -13.94 7.46
CA VAL A 111 4.19 -13.99 6.02
C VAL A 111 4.72 -15.27 5.36
#